data_4cd60575e197ec29c8c2e994aad44ff0
#
_entry.id   4cd60575e197ec29c8c2e994aad44ff0
#
_cell.length_a   1.000
_cell.length_b   1.000
_cell.length_c   1.000
_cell.angle_alpha   90.00
_cell.angle_beta   90.00
_cell.angle_gamma   90.00
#
_symmetry.space_group_name_H-M   'P 1'
#
loop_
_entity.id
_entity.type
_entity.pdbx_description
1 polymer ?
#
loop_
_entity_poly.entity_id
_entity_poly.type
_entity_poly.pdbx_seq_one_letter_code
_entity_poly.pdbx_strand_id
1 'polypeptide(L)' 'MAAQPIGAHAAATSPDPAHILMQAVNSLERAKAMLLAQYPMYGFARHNLEAAQQAVAELMALDTSSVN' A
#
# COMPACT_ATOMS: atom_id res chain seq x y z
N MET A 1 19.52 24.72 -11.45
CA MET A 1 19.11 24.47 -11.26
C MET A 1 18.39 23.79 -10.93
N ALA A 2 18.11 23.59 -10.82
CA ALA A 2 17.52 23.13 -10.55
C ALA A 2 16.90 22.59 -10.00
N ALA A 3 16.77 22.35 -9.77
CA ALA A 3 16.22 21.82 -9.33
C ALA A 3 15.30 21.60 -8.80
N GLN A 4 15.05 21.61 -8.66
CA GLN A 4 14.32 21.31 -8.24
C GLN A 4 13.39 21.06 -7.88
N PRO A 5 13.14 21.29 -8.00
CA PRO A 5 11.83 21.18 -7.93
C PRO A 5 11.41 20.10 -7.18
N ILE A 6 12.10 19.49 -6.98
CA ILE A 6 11.83 18.59 -6.27
C ILE A 6 11.18 18.87 -5.13
N GLY A 7 11.47 19.86 -4.61
CA GLY A 7 10.85 20.22 -3.46
C GLY A 7 9.43 20.07 -3.59
N ALA A 8 9.00 20.28 -4.70
CA ALA A 8 7.65 20.29 -4.91
C ALA A 8 7.08 19.00 -4.52
N HIS A 9 7.83 18.03 -4.63
CA HIS A 9 7.32 16.88 -4.31
C HIS A 9 7.01 16.70 -2.98
N ALA A 10 7.79 17.19 -2.18
CA ALA A 10 7.57 17.08 -0.83
C ALA A 10 6.22 17.48 -0.51
N ALA A 11 5.74 18.37 -1.24
CA ALA A 11 4.49 18.89 -0.90
C ALA A 11 3.46 17.85 -1.10
N ALA A 12 3.74 16.92 -1.87
CA ALA A 12 2.77 15.99 -2.16
C ALA A 12 2.78 14.89 -1.20
N THR A 13 3.15 15.15 -0.03
CA THR A 13 3.26 14.11 0.89
C THR A 13 1.99 13.67 1.49
N SER A 14 0.89 14.32 1.23
CA SER A 14 -0.36 13.87 1.78
C SER A 14 -0.68 12.50 1.23
N PRO A 15 -1.01 11.56 2.04
CA PRO A 15 -1.34 10.24 1.56
C PRO A 15 -2.59 10.28 0.69
N ASP A 16 -2.58 9.53 -0.37
CA ASP A 16 -3.73 9.44 -1.25
C ASP A 16 -4.47 8.14 -0.91
N PRO A 17 -5.66 8.21 -0.34
CA PRO A 17 -6.39 7.01 0.04
C PRO A 17 -6.62 6.06 -1.13
N ALA A 18 -6.85 6.59 -2.32
CA ALA A 18 -7.06 5.74 -3.47
C ALA A 18 -5.81 4.93 -3.81
N HIS A 19 -4.65 5.57 -3.67
CA HIS A 19 -3.40 4.89 -3.95
C HIS A 19 -3.13 3.81 -2.89
N ILE A 20 -3.40 4.11 -1.63
CA ILE A 20 -3.20 3.16 -0.55
C ILE A 20 -4.16 1.98 -0.71
N LEU A 21 -5.39 2.27 -1.11
CA LEU A 21 -6.36 1.22 -1.35
C LEU A 21 -5.87 0.29 -2.45
N MET A 22 -5.35 0.85 -3.52
CA MET A 22 -4.85 0.03 -4.62
C MET A 22 -3.62 -0.78 -4.21
N GLN A 23 -2.80 -0.23 -3.31
CA GLN A 23 -1.68 -0.99 -2.80
C GLN A 23 -2.18 -2.20 -2.01
N ALA A 24 -3.22 -2.03 -1.21
CA ALA A 24 -3.79 -3.12 -0.44
C ALA A 24 -4.35 -4.20 -1.38
N VAL A 25 -5.11 -3.77 -2.37
CA VAL A 25 -5.73 -4.69 -3.31
C VAL A 25 -4.67 -5.45 -4.09
N ASN A 26 -3.67 -4.74 -4.59
CA ASN A 26 -2.60 -5.37 -5.37
C ASN A 26 -1.80 -6.37 -4.53
N SER A 27 -1.54 -6.05 -3.27
CA SER A 27 -0.83 -6.96 -2.38
C SER A 27 -1.65 -8.21 -2.11
N LEU A 28 -2.97 -8.06 -1.95
CA LEU A 28 -3.84 -9.19 -1.74
C LEU A 28 -3.89 -10.08 -3.00
N GLU A 29 -3.91 -9.46 -4.18
CA GLU A 29 -3.94 -10.23 -5.41
C GLU A 29 -2.63 -11.01 -5.59
N ARG A 30 -1.52 -10.41 -5.21
CA ARG A 30 -0.25 -11.10 -5.30
C ARG A 30 -0.19 -12.26 -4.31
N ALA A 31 -0.69 -12.06 -3.09
CA ALA A 31 -0.73 -13.13 -2.10
C ALA A 31 -1.59 -14.29 -2.60
N LYS A 32 -2.72 -13.95 -3.19
CA LYS A 32 -3.61 -14.95 -3.71
C LYS A 32 -2.91 -15.76 -4.81
N ALA A 33 -2.26 -15.07 -5.73
CA ALA A 33 -1.56 -15.72 -6.83
C ALA A 33 -0.47 -16.66 -6.32
N MET A 34 0.23 -16.23 -5.27
CA MET A 34 1.31 -17.05 -4.71
C MET A 34 0.79 -18.29 -4.02
N LEU A 35 -0.41 -18.21 -3.42
CA LEU A 35 -1.00 -19.36 -2.76
C LEU A 35 -1.59 -20.35 -3.76
N LEU A 36 -2.05 -19.84 -4.90
CA LEU A 36 -2.66 -20.69 -5.91
C LEU A 36 -1.65 -21.22 -6.93
N ALA A 37 -0.40 -20.83 -6.81
CA ALA A 37 0.62 -21.27 -7.74
C ALA A 37 0.85 -22.77 -7.61
N GLN A 38 1.34 -23.39 -8.68
CA GLN A 38 1.62 -24.80 -8.67
C GLN A 38 2.59 -25.15 -7.56
N TYR A 39 3.55 -24.26 -7.30
CA TYR A 39 4.48 -24.42 -6.19
C TYR A 39 4.28 -23.22 -5.28
N PRO A 40 3.40 -23.34 -4.28
CA PRO A 40 3.06 -22.19 -3.47
C PRO A 40 4.26 -21.57 -2.76
N MET A 41 4.29 -20.25 -2.73
CA MET A 41 5.37 -19.51 -2.11
C MET A 41 4.83 -18.85 -0.86
N TYR A 42 4.76 -19.62 0.22
CA TYR A 42 4.10 -19.16 1.43
C TYR A 42 4.76 -17.94 2.06
N GLY A 43 6.08 -17.89 2.02
CA GLY A 43 6.80 -16.74 2.59
C GLY A 43 6.49 -15.44 1.86
N PHE A 44 6.46 -15.49 0.53
CA PHE A 44 6.13 -14.31 -0.24
C PHE A 44 4.65 -13.95 -0.11
N ALA A 45 3.78 -14.97 -0.01
CA ALA A 45 2.36 -14.72 0.22
C ALA A 45 2.16 -14.00 1.54
N ARG A 46 2.87 -14.43 2.59
CA ARG A 46 2.75 -13.80 3.89
C ARG A 46 3.24 -12.37 3.84
N HIS A 47 4.35 -12.13 3.15
CA HIS A 47 4.90 -10.79 3.01
C HIS A 47 3.88 -9.85 2.36
N ASN A 48 3.20 -10.32 1.32
CA ASN A 48 2.19 -9.51 0.65
C ASN A 48 0.95 -9.31 1.52
N LEU A 49 0.59 -10.30 2.34
CA LEU A 49 -0.51 -10.14 3.25
C LEU A 49 -0.18 -9.10 4.33
N GLU A 50 1.06 -9.08 4.80
CA GLU A 50 1.47 -8.08 5.78
C GLU A 50 1.46 -6.69 5.16
N ALA A 51 1.86 -6.57 3.90
CA ALA A 51 1.82 -5.29 3.21
C ALA A 51 0.37 -4.81 3.07
N ALA A 52 -0.56 -5.72 2.78
CA ALA A 52 -1.96 -5.37 2.68
C ALA A 52 -2.51 -4.92 4.04
N GLN A 53 -2.12 -5.61 5.11
CA GLN A 53 -2.57 -5.24 6.43
C GLN A 53 -2.07 -3.85 6.81
N GLN A 54 -0.84 -3.53 6.46
CA GLN A 54 -0.29 -2.22 6.75
C GLN A 54 -1.01 -1.14 5.96
N ALA A 55 -1.34 -1.39 4.71
CA ALA A 55 -2.07 -0.43 3.90
C ALA A 55 -3.47 -0.20 4.47
N VAL A 56 -4.13 -1.25 4.94
CA VAL A 56 -5.45 -1.12 5.55
C VAL A 56 -5.35 -0.32 6.86
N ALA A 57 -4.29 -0.54 7.63
CA ALA A 57 -4.09 0.22 8.85
C ALA A 57 -3.94 1.71 8.55
N GLU A 58 -3.24 2.04 7.47
CA GLU A 58 -3.08 3.42 7.06
C GLU A 58 -4.42 4.01 6.63
N LEU A 59 -5.24 3.24 5.92
CA LEU A 59 -6.55 3.72 5.52
C LEU A 59 -7.43 3.95 6.73
N MET A 60 -7.35 3.09 7.73
CA MET A 60 -8.12 3.25 8.95
C MET A 60 -7.70 4.51 9.70
N ALA A 61 -6.40 4.78 9.71
CA ALA A 61 -5.90 5.98 10.37
C ALA A 61 -6.39 7.24 9.66
N LEU A 62 -6.43 7.22 8.33
CA LEU A 62 -6.91 8.37 7.58
C LEU A 62 -8.40 8.55 7.80
N ASP A 63 -9.16 7.47 7.86
CA ASP A 63 -10.58 7.54 8.06
C ASP A 63 -10.88 8.12 9.46
N THR A 64 -10.15 7.69 10.46
CA THR A 64 -10.31 8.19 11.79
C THR A 64 -9.97 9.68 11.86
N SER A 65 -8.92 10.09 11.18
CA SER A 65 -8.54 11.49 11.19
C SER A 65 -9.59 12.36 10.54
N SER A 66 -10.25 11.85 9.53
CA SER A 66 -11.21 12.69 8.83
C SER A 66 -12.51 12.83 9.60
N VAL A 67 -12.72 12.04 10.61
CA VAL A 67 -13.92 12.13 11.38
C VAL A 67 -13.93 13.39 12.23
N ASN A 68 -12.80 13.91 12.55
CA ASN A 68 -12.76 15.11 13.33
C ASN A 68 -13.01 16.32 12.48
#